data_776fe9fc4218dfdabf14852c415ab811
#
_entry.id   776fe9fc4218dfdabf14852c415ab811
#
_cell.length_a   1.000
_cell.length_b   1.000
_cell.length_c   1.000
_cell.angle_alpha   90.00
_cell.angle_beta   90.00
_cell.angle_gamma   90.00
#
_symmetry.space_group_name_H-M   'P 1'
#
loop_
_entity.id
_entity.type
_entity.pdbx_description
1 polymer ?
#
loop_
_entity_poly.entity_id
_entity_poly.type
_entity_poly.pdbx_seq_one_letter_code
_entity_poly.pdbx_strand_id
1 'polypeptide(L)'
;MTSETITVIANIALAVSAIIALVFGIVQVKTATRDRRERLTLEALRNFNTREFSELMNYVTAHDIPPTHEKWQKLPAHEGIIITQFAQEMESLGILVAERLINIDLVDKTIGSLVSIAWGKYKVMIQDSRKKRPDPFLCEYFEWLAERIDERMRNAPRKPFYLKW
;
A
#
# COMPACT_ATOMS: atom_id res chain seq x y z
N MET A 1 -17.50 43.03 -42.63
CA MET A 1 -16.49 42.73 -41.60
C MET A 1 -15.15 43.13 -42.13
N THR A 2 -14.43 43.94 -41.37
CA THR A 2 -13.07 44.35 -41.75
C THR A 2 -12.09 43.21 -41.54
N SER A 3 -10.99 43.14 -42.28
CA SER A 3 -9.94 42.12 -42.10
C SER A 3 -9.42 42.08 -40.69
N GLU A 4 -9.33 43.18 -39.99
CA GLU A 4 -8.94 43.29 -38.57
C GLU A 4 -9.90 42.58 -37.65
N THR A 5 -11.21 42.70 -37.87
CA THR A 5 -12.24 42.02 -37.05
C THR A 5 -12.11 40.48 -37.16
N ILE A 6 -11.83 39.99 -38.37
CA ILE A 6 -11.63 38.56 -38.61
C ILE A 6 -10.39 38.05 -37.87
N THR A 7 -9.28 38.82 -37.94
CA THR A 7 -8.03 38.47 -37.26
C THR A 7 -8.20 38.41 -35.73
N VAL A 8 -8.89 39.39 -35.15
CA VAL A 8 -9.17 39.40 -33.71
C VAL A 8 -10.00 38.18 -33.28
N ILE A 9 -11.06 37.87 -34.03
CA ILE A 9 -11.89 36.70 -33.74
C ILE A 9 -11.07 35.41 -33.85
N ALA A 10 -10.24 35.26 -34.86
CA ALA A 10 -9.37 34.10 -35.04
C ALA A 10 -8.37 33.93 -33.88
N ASN A 11 -7.76 35.04 -33.44
CA ASN A 11 -6.82 35.02 -32.31
C ASN A 11 -7.52 34.65 -30.98
N ILE A 12 -8.72 35.14 -30.74
CA ILE A 12 -9.53 34.77 -29.57
C ILE A 12 -9.89 33.28 -29.64
N ALA A 13 -10.33 32.77 -30.78
CA ALA A 13 -10.65 31.37 -30.98
C ALA A 13 -9.44 30.47 -30.73
N LEU A 14 -8.25 30.85 -31.22
CA LEU A 14 -6.99 30.18 -30.98
C LEU A 14 -6.62 30.15 -29.49
N ALA A 15 -6.74 31.29 -28.80
CA ALA A 15 -6.44 31.38 -27.37
C ALA A 15 -7.39 30.48 -26.55
N VAL A 16 -8.70 30.51 -26.84
CA VAL A 16 -9.69 29.67 -26.18
C VAL A 16 -9.42 28.17 -26.44
N SER A 17 -9.09 27.81 -27.68
CA SER A 17 -8.75 26.43 -28.05
C SER A 17 -7.51 25.95 -27.32
N ALA A 18 -6.48 26.78 -27.16
CA ALA A 18 -5.27 26.46 -26.41
C ALA A 18 -5.57 26.22 -24.92
N ILE A 19 -6.42 27.03 -24.31
CA ILE A 19 -6.84 26.87 -22.90
C ILE A 19 -7.61 25.55 -22.73
N ILE A 20 -8.55 25.26 -23.63
CA ILE A 20 -9.34 24.00 -23.59
C ILE A 20 -8.41 22.80 -23.73
N ALA A 21 -7.46 22.83 -24.67
CA ALA A 21 -6.50 21.76 -24.88
C ALA A 21 -5.62 21.53 -23.63
N LEU A 22 -5.18 22.61 -22.97
CA LEU A 22 -4.41 22.53 -21.73
C LEU A 22 -5.21 21.88 -20.60
N VAL A 23 -6.44 22.34 -20.39
CA VAL A 23 -7.33 21.78 -19.37
C VAL A 23 -7.59 20.28 -19.64
N PHE A 24 -7.88 19.94 -20.90
CA PHE A 24 -8.11 18.55 -21.31
C PHE A 24 -6.87 17.68 -21.07
N GLY A 25 -5.68 18.19 -21.41
CA GLY A 25 -4.41 17.52 -21.17
C GLY A 25 -4.17 17.23 -19.67
N ILE A 26 -4.42 18.22 -18.81
CA ILE A 26 -4.30 18.05 -17.36
C ILE A 26 -5.27 17.00 -16.83
N VAL A 27 -6.53 17.04 -17.26
CA VAL A 27 -7.56 16.06 -16.87
C VAL A 27 -7.16 14.65 -17.32
N GLN A 28 -6.69 14.50 -18.57
CA GLN A 28 -6.26 13.23 -19.13
C GLN A 28 -5.09 12.63 -18.34
N VAL A 29 -4.07 13.43 -18.00
CA VAL A 29 -2.93 12.97 -17.20
C VAL A 29 -3.36 12.52 -15.81
N LYS A 30 -4.24 13.30 -15.15
CA LYS A 30 -4.76 12.93 -13.83
C LYS A 30 -5.57 11.61 -13.87
N THR A 31 -6.42 11.46 -14.87
CA THR A 31 -7.22 10.24 -15.04
C THR A 31 -6.32 9.04 -15.31
N ALA A 32 -5.38 9.14 -16.25
CA ALA A 32 -4.43 8.07 -16.56
C ALA A 32 -3.60 7.64 -15.35
N THR A 33 -3.15 8.61 -14.54
CA THR A 33 -2.40 8.33 -13.30
C THR A 33 -3.26 7.60 -12.27
N ARG A 34 -4.54 8.00 -12.13
CA ARG A 34 -5.49 7.33 -11.24
C ARG A 34 -5.77 5.90 -11.67
N ASP A 35 -6.07 5.69 -12.96
CA ASP A 35 -6.38 4.37 -13.52
C ASP A 35 -5.18 3.42 -13.39
N ARG A 36 -3.97 3.95 -13.64
CA ARG A 36 -2.73 3.18 -13.43
C ARG A 36 -2.58 2.76 -11.97
N ARG A 37 -2.82 3.66 -11.03
CA ARG A 37 -2.73 3.37 -9.59
C ARG A 37 -3.76 2.33 -9.15
N GLU A 38 -5.00 2.44 -9.62
CA GLU A 38 -6.06 1.48 -9.31
C GLU A 38 -5.71 0.09 -9.86
N ARG A 39 -5.20 0.01 -11.09
CA ARG A 39 -4.76 -1.26 -11.70
C ARG A 39 -3.59 -1.88 -10.94
N LEU A 40 -2.57 -1.10 -10.59
CA LEU A 40 -1.43 -1.58 -9.80
C LEU A 40 -1.87 -2.06 -8.41
N THR A 41 -2.83 -1.37 -7.80
CA THR A 41 -3.40 -1.79 -6.51
C THR A 41 -4.09 -3.14 -6.63
N LEU A 42 -4.92 -3.33 -7.65
CA LEU A 42 -5.60 -4.61 -7.87
C LEU A 42 -4.62 -5.74 -8.18
N GLU A 43 -3.58 -5.46 -8.95
CA GLU A 43 -2.51 -6.42 -9.27
C GLU A 43 -1.74 -6.82 -8.01
N ALA A 44 -1.31 -5.86 -7.19
CA ALA A 44 -0.67 -6.14 -5.92
C ALA A 44 -1.55 -6.96 -4.98
N LEU A 45 -2.86 -6.62 -4.87
CA LEU A 45 -3.80 -7.35 -4.04
C LEU A 45 -4.08 -8.77 -4.53
N ARG A 46 -3.90 -9.07 -5.82
CA ARG A 46 -4.01 -10.44 -6.35
C ARG A 46 -2.98 -11.38 -5.75
N ASN A 47 -1.78 -10.89 -5.42
CA ASN A 47 -0.73 -11.70 -4.80
C ASN A 47 -1.17 -12.23 -3.43
N PHE A 48 -2.02 -11.50 -2.71
CA PHE A 48 -2.57 -11.93 -1.42
C PHE A 48 -3.74 -12.92 -1.51
N ASN A 49 -4.20 -13.23 -2.73
CA ASN A 49 -5.23 -14.25 -2.99
C ASN A 49 -4.62 -15.54 -3.58
N THR A 50 -3.29 -15.70 -3.50
CA THR A 50 -2.62 -16.92 -3.93
C THR A 50 -2.63 -17.98 -2.84
N ARG A 51 -2.45 -19.23 -3.24
CA ARG A 51 -2.31 -20.34 -2.29
C ARG A 51 -1.05 -20.16 -1.45
N GLU A 52 0.05 -19.75 -2.06
CA GLU A 52 1.33 -19.52 -1.40
C GLU A 52 1.18 -18.50 -0.27
N PHE A 53 0.55 -17.37 -0.55
CA PHE A 53 0.31 -16.38 0.51
C PHE A 53 -0.64 -16.90 1.59
N SER A 54 -1.65 -17.67 1.22
CA SER A 54 -2.58 -18.29 2.18
C SER A 54 -1.87 -19.25 3.12
N GLU A 55 -0.88 -20.00 2.65
CA GLU A 55 -0.03 -20.87 3.47
C GLU A 55 0.84 -20.05 4.46
N LEU A 56 1.48 -18.96 3.99
CA LEU A 56 2.23 -18.04 4.86
C LEU A 56 1.33 -17.43 5.93
N MET A 57 0.17 -16.92 5.53
CA MET A 57 -0.82 -16.31 6.43
C MET A 57 -1.31 -17.31 7.47
N ASN A 58 -1.65 -18.53 7.07
CA ASN A 58 -2.11 -19.57 7.96
C ASN A 58 -1.04 -19.90 9.00
N TYR A 59 0.22 -20.04 8.58
CA TYR A 59 1.33 -20.29 9.51
C TYR A 59 1.48 -19.15 10.51
N VAL A 60 1.55 -17.90 10.07
CA VAL A 60 1.73 -16.73 10.94
C VAL A 60 0.55 -16.52 11.91
N THR A 61 -0.68 -16.85 11.47
CA THR A 61 -1.84 -16.73 12.36
C THR A 61 -1.91 -17.85 13.41
N ALA A 62 -1.52 -19.06 13.03
CA ALA A 62 -1.59 -20.25 13.90
C ALA A 62 -0.41 -20.37 14.88
N HIS A 63 0.74 -19.76 14.59
CA HIS A 63 1.95 -19.91 15.41
C HIS A 63 2.38 -18.57 16.02
N ASP A 64 3.08 -18.65 17.14
CA ASP A 64 3.70 -17.49 17.76
C ASP A 64 5.04 -17.18 17.09
N ILE A 65 5.30 -15.92 16.86
CA ILE A 65 6.58 -15.45 16.36
C ILE A 65 7.57 -15.39 17.54
N PRO A 66 8.78 -15.96 17.42
CA PRO A 66 9.76 -15.89 18.48
C PRO A 66 10.05 -14.45 18.92
N PRO A 67 10.04 -14.13 20.21
CA PRO A 67 10.17 -12.75 20.68
C PRO A 67 11.59 -12.18 20.54
N THR A 68 12.61 -13.01 20.25
CA THR A 68 14.00 -12.57 20.13
C THR A 68 14.66 -13.12 18.88
N HIS A 69 15.61 -12.35 18.34
CA HIS A 69 16.42 -12.76 17.20
C HIS A 69 17.14 -14.10 17.42
N GLU A 70 17.65 -14.33 18.64
CA GLU A 70 18.32 -15.58 19.00
C GLU A 70 17.38 -16.81 18.93
N LYS A 71 16.15 -16.66 19.43
CA LYS A 71 15.15 -17.73 19.34
C LYS A 71 14.72 -17.96 17.88
N TRP A 72 14.59 -16.91 17.11
CA TRP A 72 14.29 -17.01 15.67
C TRP A 72 15.38 -17.79 14.93
N GLN A 73 16.66 -17.54 15.22
CA GLN A 73 17.80 -18.26 14.60
C GLN A 73 17.83 -19.76 14.94
N LYS A 74 17.18 -20.17 16.03
CA LYS A 74 17.09 -21.58 16.45
C LYS A 74 15.89 -22.33 15.87
N LEU A 75 15.04 -21.64 15.11
CA LEU A 75 13.93 -22.29 14.42
C LEU A 75 14.41 -23.26 13.36
N PRO A 76 13.63 -24.29 13.04
CA PRO A 76 13.81 -25.07 11.83
C PRO A 76 13.88 -24.16 10.60
N ALA A 77 14.75 -24.46 9.65
CA ALA A 77 15.02 -23.58 8.51
C ALA A 77 13.73 -23.21 7.74
N HIS A 78 12.82 -24.18 7.55
CA HIS A 78 11.57 -23.92 6.84
C HIS A 78 10.64 -22.94 7.56
N GLU A 79 10.58 -22.99 8.87
CA GLU A 79 9.79 -22.04 9.67
C GLU A 79 10.37 -20.62 9.60
N GLY A 80 11.69 -20.52 9.73
CA GLY A 80 12.39 -19.25 9.58
C GLY A 80 12.16 -18.61 8.20
N ILE A 81 12.13 -19.44 7.13
CA ILE A 81 11.84 -18.99 5.76
C ILE A 81 10.41 -18.44 5.67
N ILE A 82 9.42 -19.17 6.17
CA ILE A 82 8.01 -18.74 6.15
C ILE A 82 7.82 -17.39 6.86
N ILE A 83 8.38 -17.27 8.07
CA ILE A 83 8.31 -16.03 8.84
C ILE A 83 8.96 -14.87 8.10
N THR A 84 10.15 -15.10 7.52
CA THR A 84 10.87 -14.08 6.75
C THR A 84 10.11 -13.68 5.49
N GLN A 85 9.62 -14.65 4.73
CA GLN A 85 8.87 -14.40 3.50
C GLN A 85 7.61 -13.59 3.76
N PHE A 86 6.85 -13.93 4.80
CA PHE A 86 5.67 -13.13 5.16
C PHE A 86 6.05 -11.69 5.51
N ALA A 87 7.12 -11.48 6.28
CA ALA A 87 7.59 -10.13 6.60
C ALA A 87 8.01 -9.35 5.35
N GLN A 88 8.68 -9.99 4.38
CA GLN A 88 9.07 -9.39 3.10
C GLN A 88 7.87 -8.99 2.24
N GLU A 89 6.82 -9.81 2.22
CA GLU A 89 5.57 -9.47 1.51
C GLU A 89 4.91 -8.24 2.12
N MET A 90 4.86 -8.16 3.46
CA MET A 90 4.30 -7.01 4.17
C MET A 90 5.16 -5.75 3.99
N GLU A 91 6.48 -5.89 4.01
CA GLU A 91 7.42 -4.80 3.74
C GLU A 91 7.24 -4.25 2.33
N SER A 92 7.20 -5.14 1.33
CA SER A 92 6.97 -4.77 -0.08
C SER A 92 5.64 -4.04 -0.27
N LEU A 93 4.58 -4.51 0.37
CA LEU A 93 3.29 -3.85 0.36
C LEU A 93 3.38 -2.44 0.99
N GLY A 94 4.07 -2.33 2.12
CA GLY A 94 4.30 -1.07 2.81
C GLY A 94 5.01 -0.04 1.93
N ILE A 95 6.06 -0.46 1.22
CA ILE A 95 6.77 0.38 0.23
C ILE A 95 5.81 0.88 -0.85
N LEU A 96 5.03 -0.01 -1.46
CA LEU A 96 4.09 0.36 -2.53
C LEU A 96 3.05 1.38 -2.06
N VAL A 97 2.61 1.28 -0.81
CA VAL A 97 1.67 2.25 -0.21
C VAL A 97 2.37 3.57 0.11
N ALA A 98 3.56 3.53 0.73
CA ALA A 98 4.34 4.71 1.10
C ALA A 98 4.71 5.56 -0.12
N GLU A 99 5.13 4.90 -1.21
CA GLU A 99 5.45 5.52 -2.49
C GLU A 99 4.18 5.95 -3.27
N ARG A 100 2.99 5.76 -2.70
CA ARG A 100 1.70 6.10 -3.32
C ARG A 100 1.45 5.41 -4.66
N LEU A 101 2.11 4.27 -4.90
CA LEU A 101 1.91 3.44 -6.09
C LEU A 101 0.60 2.68 -6.02
N ILE A 102 0.15 2.33 -4.81
CA ILE A 102 -1.13 1.67 -4.57
C ILE A 102 -1.99 2.44 -3.56
N ASN A 103 -3.27 2.12 -3.55
CA ASN A 103 -4.24 2.84 -2.72
C ASN A 103 -4.39 2.18 -1.35
N ILE A 104 -4.03 2.90 -0.28
CA ILE A 104 -4.16 2.42 1.10
C ILE A 104 -5.61 2.09 1.48
N ASP A 105 -6.62 2.78 0.91
CA ASP A 105 -8.03 2.50 1.22
C ASP A 105 -8.46 1.11 0.76
N LEU A 106 -7.91 0.63 -0.37
CA LEU A 106 -8.18 -0.72 -0.87
C LEU A 106 -7.40 -1.77 -0.05
N VAL A 107 -6.14 -1.49 0.30
CA VAL A 107 -5.33 -2.35 1.17
C VAL A 107 -6.01 -2.53 2.52
N ASP A 108 -6.44 -1.43 3.16
CA ASP A 108 -7.13 -1.46 4.43
C ASP A 108 -8.43 -2.27 4.37
N LYS A 109 -9.21 -2.14 3.29
CA LYS A 109 -10.48 -2.88 3.10
C LYS A 109 -10.27 -4.38 2.84
N THR A 110 -9.14 -4.80 2.33
CA THR A 110 -8.87 -6.18 1.94
C THR A 110 -8.10 -6.94 3.01
N ILE A 111 -6.90 -6.49 3.34
CA ILE A 111 -5.97 -7.18 4.25
C ILE A 111 -5.55 -6.33 5.44
N GLY A 112 -6.16 -5.16 5.67
CA GLY A 112 -5.74 -4.25 6.74
C GLY A 112 -5.72 -4.90 8.12
N SER A 113 -6.75 -5.66 8.48
CA SER A 113 -6.79 -6.38 9.75
C SER A 113 -5.65 -7.40 9.88
N LEU A 114 -5.30 -8.09 8.78
CA LEU A 114 -4.19 -9.03 8.76
C LEU A 114 -2.86 -8.32 9.00
N VAL A 115 -2.62 -7.19 8.33
CA VAL A 115 -1.40 -6.39 8.50
C VAL A 115 -1.22 -5.96 9.95
N SER A 116 -2.27 -5.44 10.57
CA SER A 116 -2.25 -4.97 11.96
C SER A 116 -2.00 -6.12 12.95
N ILE A 117 -2.73 -7.23 12.82
CA ILE A 117 -2.56 -8.42 13.68
C ILE A 117 -1.16 -9.01 13.51
N ALA A 118 -0.69 -9.16 12.28
CA ALA A 118 0.62 -9.71 12.00
C ALA A 118 1.72 -8.83 12.59
N TRP A 119 1.65 -7.51 12.40
CA TRP A 119 2.62 -6.60 13.03
C TRP A 119 2.67 -6.77 14.55
N GLY A 120 1.52 -6.90 15.20
CA GLY A 120 1.44 -7.19 16.63
C GLY A 120 2.27 -8.40 17.07
N LYS A 121 2.32 -9.44 16.23
CA LYS A 121 3.14 -10.64 16.47
C LYS A 121 4.63 -10.43 16.17
N TYR A 122 4.96 -9.66 15.12
CA TYR A 122 6.34 -9.45 14.67
C TYR A 122 7.10 -8.39 15.46
N LYS A 123 6.40 -7.39 15.97
CA LYS A 123 6.96 -6.17 16.57
C LYS A 123 8.10 -6.44 17.55
N VAL A 124 7.89 -7.37 18.48
CA VAL A 124 8.87 -7.66 19.55
C VAL A 124 10.16 -8.24 18.97
N MET A 125 10.04 -9.20 18.05
CA MET A 125 11.19 -9.82 17.39
C MET A 125 11.96 -8.83 16.51
N ILE A 126 11.25 -8.00 15.74
CA ILE A 126 11.88 -6.98 14.89
C ILE A 126 12.63 -5.96 15.74
N GLN A 127 12.02 -5.48 16.83
CA GLN A 127 12.67 -4.53 17.75
C GLN A 127 13.92 -5.12 18.42
N ASP A 128 13.91 -6.40 18.82
CA ASP A 128 15.09 -7.09 19.33
C ASP A 128 16.17 -7.23 18.25
N SER A 129 15.78 -7.58 17.04
CA SER A 129 16.69 -7.73 15.89
C SER A 129 17.40 -6.41 15.52
N ARG A 130 16.66 -5.30 15.51
CA ARG A 130 17.22 -3.95 15.25
C ARG A 130 18.27 -3.55 16.28
N LYS A 131 18.13 -4.00 17.54
CA LYS A 131 19.12 -3.71 18.60
C LYS A 131 20.39 -4.54 18.44
N LYS A 132 20.30 -5.79 18.01
CA LYS A 132 21.43 -6.73 17.89
C LYS A 132 22.20 -6.59 16.57
N ARG A 133 21.53 -6.26 15.51
CA ARG A 133 22.12 -5.88 14.23
C ARG A 133 21.62 -4.46 13.97
N PRO A 134 22.42 -3.41 14.17
CA PRO A 134 21.96 -2.04 14.04
C PRO A 134 21.52 -1.72 12.60
N ASP A 135 20.36 -2.20 12.26
CA ASP A 135 19.64 -1.94 11.03
C ASP A 135 18.26 -1.35 11.41
N PRO A 136 18.16 -0.02 11.52
CA PRO A 136 16.93 0.64 11.91
C PRO A 136 15.83 0.51 10.84
N PHE A 137 16.20 0.12 9.62
CA PHE A 137 15.29 0.01 8.49
C PHE A 137 14.66 -1.39 8.34
N LEU A 138 15.06 -2.36 9.17
CA LEU A 138 14.48 -3.71 9.13
C LEU A 138 12.97 -3.66 9.33
N CYS A 139 12.19 -4.03 8.32
CA CYS A 139 10.71 -4.03 8.33
C CYS A 139 10.10 -2.66 8.69
N GLU A 140 10.71 -1.54 8.26
CA GLU A 140 10.22 -0.20 8.57
C GLU A 140 8.89 0.12 7.88
N TYR A 141 8.71 -0.35 6.65
CA TYR A 141 7.48 -0.12 5.89
C TYR A 141 6.35 -1.03 6.33
N PHE A 142 6.64 -2.24 6.82
CA PHE A 142 5.64 -3.08 7.46
C PHE A 142 5.13 -2.43 8.76
N GLU A 143 6.04 -1.94 9.61
CA GLU A 143 5.69 -1.19 10.81
C GLU A 143 4.84 0.04 10.48
N TRP A 144 5.34 0.87 9.57
CA TRP A 144 4.66 2.08 9.14
C TRP A 144 3.26 1.79 8.59
N LEU A 145 3.11 0.76 7.76
CA LEU A 145 1.81 0.39 7.18
C LEU A 145 0.82 -0.04 8.27
N ALA A 146 1.26 -0.88 9.21
CA ALA A 146 0.42 -1.34 10.31
C ALA A 146 -0.02 -0.18 11.20
N GLU A 147 0.90 0.70 11.59
CA GLU A 147 0.59 1.88 12.40
C GLU A 147 -0.37 2.83 11.68
N ARG A 148 -0.20 3.01 10.38
CA ARG A 148 -1.08 3.86 9.57
C ARG A 148 -2.50 3.28 9.46
N ILE A 149 -2.64 1.96 9.32
CA ILE A 149 -3.93 1.26 9.33
C ILE A 149 -4.60 1.41 10.70
N ASP A 150 -3.85 1.17 11.79
CA ASP A 150 -4.37 1.31 13.15
C ASP A 150 -4.80 2.75 13.48
N GLU A 151 -4.02 3.75 13.04
CA GLU A 151 -4.38 5.16 13.18
C GLU A 151 -5.70 5.48 12.46
N ARG A 152 -5.87 4.98 11.24
CA ARG A 152 -7.11 5.15 10.47
C ARG A 152 -8.31 4.53 11.18
N MET A 153 -8.14 3.31 11.72
CA MET A 153 -9.19 2.63 12.47
C MET A 153 -9.56 3.35 13.76
N ARG A 154 -8.59 3.99 14.44
CA ARG A 154 -8.87 4.80 15.64
C ARG A 154 -9.58 6.12 15.32
N ASN A 155 -9.12 6.84 14.29
CA ASN A 155 -9.60 8.18 13.96
C ASN A 155 -10.92 8.16 13.17
N ALA A 156 -11.12 7.15 12.33
CA ALA A 156 -12.31 6.99 11.49
C ALA A 156 -12.66 5.50 11.34
N PRO A 157 -13.19 4.87 12.41
CA PRO A 157 -13.50 3.44 12.38
C PRO A 157 -14.50 3.12 11.26
N ARG A 158 -14.16 2.15 10.45
CA ARG A 158 -15.05 1.69 9.38
C ARG A 158 -16.25 0.97 9.97
N LYS A 159 -17.43 1.33 9.52
CA LYS A 159 -18.62 0.50 9.75
C LYS A 159 -18.62 -0.66 8.76
N PRO A 160 -18.91 -1.89 9.21
CA PRO A 160 -19.11 -3.02 8.31
C PRO A 160 -20.13 -2.67 7.21
N PHE A 161 -19.85 -3.11 6.00
CA PHE A 161 -20.66 -2.70 4.85
C PHE A 161 -22.11 -3.17 4.98
N TYR A 162 -22.34 -4.34 5.56
CA TYR A 162 -23.69 -4.88 5.81
C TYR A 162 -24.52 -4.07 6.83
N LEU A 163 -23.89 -3.18 7.61
CA LEU A 163 -24.61 -2.27 8.51
C LEU A 163 -25.01 -0.94 7.86
N LYS A 164 -24.71 -0.76 6.57
CA LYS A 164 -25.03 0.47 5.83
C LYS A 164 -26.36 0.40 5.08
N TRP A 165 -27.03 -0.73 5.13
CA TRP A 165 -28.33 -0.99 4.46
C TRP A 165 -29.44 -1.11 5.50
#